data_8c2f05832e8a38b427b61c02e1ec3c67
#
_entry.id   8c2f05832e8a38b427b61c02e1ec3c67
#
_cell.length_a   1.000
_cell.length_b   1.000
_cell.length_c   1.000
_cell.angle_alpha   90.00
_cell.angle_beta   90.00
_cell.angle_gamma   90.00
#
_symmetry.space_group_name_H-M   'P 1'
#
loop_
_entity.id
_entity.type
_entity.pdbx_description
1 polymer ?
#
loop_
_entity_poly.entity_id
_entity_poly.type
_entity_poly.pdbx_seq_one_letter_code
_entity_poly.pdbx_strand_id
1 'polypeptide(L)'
;MNIVGITSCPSGVAHTYMAAESLEQAAKANGIGVKIETQGSSGPENVLTAEEIKNADFVILTNDTAISGTERFKGKKVIQLSAQKIIAKSDALMKKLLSM
;
A
#
# COMPACT_ATOMS: atom_id res chain seq x y z
N MET A 1 -14.54 -3.40 -3.78
CA MET A 1 -13.52 -2.35 -3.64
C MET A 1 -12.15 -2.93 -3.92
N ASN A 2 -11.31 -2.16 -4.60
CA ASN A 2 -9.93 -2.54 -4.88
C ASN A 2 -8.99 -1.45 -4.36
N ILE A 3 -7.89 -1.86 -3.77
CA ILE A 3 -6.83 -0.95 -3.36
C ILE A 3 -5.50 -1.39 -3.94
N VAL A 4 -4.63 -0.44 -4.16
CA VAL A 4 -3.23 -0.69 -4.47
C VAL A 4 -2.37 0.10 -3.50
N GLY A 5 -1.13 -0.29 -3.35
CA GLY A 5 -0.24 0.44 -2.46
C GLY A 5 1.21 0.19 -2.77
N ILE A 6 2.06 1.04 -2.21
CA ILE A 6 3.50 0.88 -2.28
C ILE A 6 4.05 1.02 -0.88
N THR A 7 4.89 0.08 -0.46
CA THR A 7 5.57 0.13 0.82
C THR A 7 7.07 0.24 0.63
N SER A 8 7.70 1.07 1.44
CA SER A 8 9.15 1.22 1.48
C SER A 8 9.53 1.77 2.84
N CYS A 9 10.68 1.37 3.35
CA CYS A 9 11.14 1.82 4.66
C CYS A 9 12.66 1.95 4.68
N PRO A 10 13.21 3.09 5.12
CA PRO A 10 14.66 3.29 5.14
C PRO A 10 15.37 2.42 6.20
N SER A 11 14.66 1.97 7.23
CA SER A 11 15.27 1.22 8.32
C SER A 11 15.39 -0.28 8.04
N GLY A 12 15.00 -0.74 6.84
CA GLY A 12 15.27 -2.11 6.45
C GLY A 12 14.17 -2.78 5.68
N VAL A 13 14.55 -3.89 5.05
CA VAL A 13 13.72 -4.69 4.16
C VAL A 13 12.53 -5.30 4.92
N ALA A 14 12.75 -5.70 6.18
CA ALA A 14 11.72 -6.38 6.97
C ALA A 14 10.44 -5.55 7.13
N HIS A 15 10.56 -4.27 7.46
CA HIS A 15 9.39 -3.40 7.64
C HIS A 15 8.62 -3.19 6.33
N THR A 16 9.33 -3.13 5.21
CA THR A 16 8.71 -3.01 3.89
C THR A 16 7.78 -4.19 3.62
N TYR A 17 8.27 -5.41 3.84
CA TYR A 17 7.47 -6.61 3.59
C TYR A 17 6.40 -6.83 4.64
N MET A 18 6.67 -6.50 5.90
CA MET A 18 5.67 -6.60 6.97
C MET A 18 4.49 -5.69 6.70
N ALA A 19 4.74 -4.46 6.27
CA ALA A 19 3.67 -3.52 5.95
C ALA A 19 2.84 -4.02 4.76
N ALA A 20 3.50 -4.51 3.71
CA ALA A 20 2.81 -5.06 2.55
C ALA A 20 1.93 -6.25 2.95
N GLU A 21 2.46 -7.18 3.71
CA GLU A 21 1.71 -8.35 4.16
C GLU A 21 0.53 -7.97 5.04
N SER A 22 0.71 -7.02 5.95
CA SER A 22 -0.36 -6.54 6.81
C SER A 22 -1.50 -5.95 6.01
N LEU A 23 -1.20 -5.16 4.99
CA LEU A 23 -2.22 -4.59 4.11
C LEU A 23 -2.96 -5.68 3.33
N GLU A 24 -2.21 -6.64 2.80
CA GLU A 24 -2.81 -7.72 2.02
C GLU A 24 -3.74 -8.57 2.87
N GLN A 25 -3.31 -8.95 4.07
CA GLN A 25 -4.12 -9.77 4.98
C GLN A 25 -5.37 -9.02 5.44
N ALA A 26 -5.23 -7.76 5.82
CA ALA A 26 -6.36 -6.95 6.26
C ALA A 26 -7.37 -6.73 5.14
N ALA A 27 -6.91 -6.48 3.92
CA ALA A 27 -7.78 -6.31 2.78
C ALA A 27 -8.55 -7.60 2.47
N LYS A 28 -7.87 -8.73 2.46
CA LYS A 28 -8.52 -10.03 2.24
C LYS A 28 -9.56 -10.33 3.31
N ALA A 29 -9.25 -10.05 4.56
CA ALA A 29 -10.17 -10.26 5.68
C ALA A 29 -11.42 -9.41 5.57
N ASN A 30 -11.35 -8.28 4.89
CA ASN A 30 -12.47 -7.35 4.71
C ASN A 30 -13.09 -7.43 3.31
N GLY A 31 -12.73 -8.43 2.52
CA GLY A 31 -13.29 -8.62 1.18
C GLY A 31 -12.84 -7.59 0.15
N ILE A 32 -11.68 -6.99 0.34
CA ILE A 32 -11.14 -5.95 -0.54
C ILE A 32 -10.06 -6.55 -1.44
N GLY A 33 -10.15 -6.27 -2.75
CA GLY A 33 -9.09 -6.64 -3.68
C GLY A 33 -7.86 -5.79 -3.45
N VAL A 34 -6.66 -6.40 -3.47
CA VAL A 34 -5.43 -5.70 -3.08
C VAL A 34 -4.24 -6.13 -3.92
N LYS A 35 -3.39 -5.16 -4.25
CA LYS A 35 -2.04 -5.45 -4.74
C LYS A 35 -1.09 -4.40 -4.17
N ILE A 36 0.02 -4.87 -3.60
CA ILE A 36 1.00 -4.01 -2.97
C ILE A 36 2.36 -4.19 -3.64
N GLU A 37 2.90 -3.10 -4.15
CA GLU A 37 4.27 -3.03 -4.67
C GLU A 37 5.20 -2.74 -3.50
N THR A 38 6.34 -3.43 -3.46
CA THR A 38 7.38 -3.15 -2.45
C THR A 38 8.59 -2.53 -3.14
N GLN A 39 9.17 -1.51 -2.53
CA GLN A 39 10.39 -0.87 -3.01
C GLN A 39 11.46 -1.01 -1.94
N GLY A 40 12.04 -2.19 -1.88
CA GLY A 40 13.11 -2.52 -0.93
C GLY A 40 14.49 -2.32 -1.53
N SER A 41 15.51 -2.80 -0.82
CA SER A 41 16.91 -2.69 -1.24
C SER A 41 17.22 -3.46 -2.54
N SER A 42 16.42 -4.46 -2.85
CA SER A 42 16.55 -5.24 -4.09
C SER A 42 15.83 -4.61 -5.29
N GLY A 43 15.23 -3.45 -5.11
CA GLY A 43 14.45 -2.79 -6.14
C GLY A 43 12.95 -3.09 -6.03
N PRO A 44 12.15 -2.56 -6.97
CA PRO A 44 10.70 -2.77 -6.93
C PRO A 44 10.33 -4.23 -7.19
N GLU A 45 9.38 -4.73 -6.41
CA GLU A 45 8.79 -6.05 -6.58
C GLU A 45 7.27 -5.91 -6.63
N ASN A 46 6.59 -6.81 -7.33
CA ASN A 46 5.13 -6.76 -7.49
C ASN A 46 4.67 -5.42 -8.07
N VAL A 47 5.37 -4.93 -9.07
CA VAL A 47 5.11 -3.60 -9.63
C VAL A 47 3.65 -3.47 -10.10
N LEU A 48 3.01 -2.38 -9.70
CA LEU A 48 1.63 -2.10 -10.09
C LEU A 48 1.55 -1.79 -11.57
N THR A 49 0.58 -2.39 -12.24
CA THR A 49 0.30 -2.08 -13.64
C THR A 49 -0.62 -0.86 -13.74
N ALA A 50 -0.63 -0.21 -14.91
CA ALA A 50 -1.52 0.92 -15.15
C ALA A 50 -3.00 0.53 -14.96
N GLU A 51 -3.36 -0.68 -15.40
CA GLU A 51 -4.73 -1.17 -15.24
C GLU A 51 -5.09 -1.38 -13.77
N GLU A 52 -4.19 -1.93 -12.98
CA GLU A 52 -4.43 -2.13 -11.54
C GLU A 52 -4.64 -0.80 -10.85
N ILE A 53 -3.85 0.21 -11.19
CA ILE A 53 -3.99 1.55 -10.61
C ILE A 53 -5.31 2.17 -11.05
N LYS A 54 -5.67 2.04 -12.32
CA LYS A 54 -6.92 2.59 -12.86
C LYS A 54 -8.14 2.02 -12.14
N ASN A 55 -8.12 0.74 -11.81
CA ASN A 55 -9.24 0.05 -11.17
C ASN A 55 -9.25 0.20 -9.65
N ALA A 56 -8.23 0.81 -9.07
CA ALA A 56 -8.16 0.98 -7.62
C ALA A 56 -9.04 2.15 -7.16
N ASP A 57 -9.69 1.94 -6.03
CA ASP A 57 -10.50 2.98 -5.39
C ASP A 57 -9.63 3.87 -4.49
N PHE A 58 -8.59 3.30 -3.89
CA PHE A 58 -7.65 4.01 -3.01
C PHE A 58 -6.23 3.54 -3.26
N VAL A 59 -5.29 4.43 -2.97
CA VAL A 59 -3.86 4.14 -3.01
C VAL A 59 -3.28 4.38 -1.62
N ILE A 60 -2.52 3.41 -1.10
CA ILE A 60 -1.90 3.53 0.22
C ILE A 60 -0.38 3.55 0.03
N LEU A 61 0.26 4.58 0.53
CA LEU A 61 1.71 4.74 0.43
C LEU A 61 2.33 4.90 1.81
N THR A 62 3.50 4.28 2.01
CA THR A 62 4.30 4.59 3.19
C THR A 62 4.93 5.97 3.01
N ASN A 63 5.12 6.69 4.12
CA ASN A 63 5.72 8.03 4.07
C ASN A 63 7.07 8.11 4.80
N ASP A 64 7.67 6.97 5.11
CA ASP A 64 8.96 6.91 5.82
C ASP A 64 10.14 7.27 4.93
N THR A 65 9.99 7.10 3.63
CA THR A 65 11.02 7.42 2.65
C THR A 65 10.36 7.77 1.32
N ALA A 66 11.14 8.33 0.40
CA ALA A 66 10.64 8.67 -0.92
C ALA A 66 10.27 7.41 -1.70
N ILE A 67 9.14 7.44 -2.38
CA ILE A 67 8.66 6.34 -3.20
C ILE A 67 8.75 6.76 -4.66
N SER A 68 9.31 5.89 -5.49
CA SER A 68 9.44 6.13 -6.92
C SER A 68 8.13 5.85 -7.66
N GLY A 69 7.86 6.62 -8.70
CA GLY A 69 6.72 6.36 -9.59
C GLY A 69 5.38 6.82 -9.04
N THR A 70 5.36 7.77 -8.10
CA THR A 70 4.11 8.28 -7.52
C THR A 70 3.27 9.09 -8.50
N GLU A 71 3.85 9.55 -9.59
CA GLU A 71 3.12 10.25 -10.64
C GLU A 71 2.04 9.36 -11.28
N ARG A 72 2.15 8.05 -11.14
CA ARG A 72 1.13 7.09 -11.61
C ARG A 72 -0.21 7.27 -10.91
N PHE A 73 -0.20 7.88 -9.73
CA PHE A 73 -1.40 7.99 -8.90
C PHE A 73 -2.11 9.34 -9.03
N LYS A 74 -1.71 10.14 -10.01
CA LYS A 74 -2.34 11.43 -10.24
C LYS A 74 -3.85 11.26 -10.46
N GLY A 75 -4.64 12.00 -9.71
CA GLY A 75 -6.10 11.90 -9.77
C GLY A 75 -6.69 10.82 -8.88
N LYS A 76 -5.86 10.03 -8.19
CA LYS A 76 -6.34 9.01 -7.26
C LYS A 76 -6.36 9.52 -5.82
N LYS A 77 -7.19 8.90 -5.00
CA LYS A 77 -7.21 9.18 -3.56
C LYS A 77 -6.05 8.43 -2.92
N VAL A 78 -5.07 9.18 -2.43
CA VAL A 78 -3.85 8.63 -1.84
C VAL A 78 -3.88 8.85 -0.33
N ILE A 79 -3.60 7.78 0.41
CA ILE A 79 -3.48 7.81 1.87
C ILE A 79 -2.02 7.49 2.21
N GLN A 80 -1.38 8.36 2.98
CA GLN A 80 0.01 8.17 3.38
C GLN A 80 0.08 7.91 4.88
N LEU A 81 0.80 6.85 5.26
CA LEU A 81 1.01 6.46 6.65
C LEU A 81 2.42 5.92 6.80
N SER A 82 2.96 5.95 8.03
CA SER A 82 4.24 5.28 8.28
C SER A 82 4.07 3.77 8.19
N ALA A 83 5.14 3.07 7.84
CA ALA A 83 5.12 1.61 7.78
C ALA A 83 4.69 1.02 9.13
N GLN A 84 5.15 1.60 10.23
CA GLN A 84 4.78 1.15 11.57
C GLN A 84 3.28 1.27 11.83
N LYS A 85 2.66 2.38 11.42
CA LYS A 85 1.21 2.55 11.56
C LYS A 85 0.44 1.57 10.69
N ILE A 86 0.91 1.32 9.48
CA ILE A 86 0.30 0.33 8.60
C ILE A 86 0.31 -1.05 9.26
N ILE A 87 1.47 -1.47 9.78
CA ILE A 87 1.60 -2.76 10.44
C ILE A 87 0.66 -2.87 11.64
N ALA A 88 0.59 -1.82 12.44
CA ALA A 88 -0.21 -1.82 13.67
C ALA A 88 -1.71 -1.71 13.44
N LYS A 89 -2.15 -1.00 12.39
CA LYS A 89 -3.54 -0.60 12.22
C LYS A 89 -4.13 -0.92 10.84
N SER A 90 -3.58 -1.88 10.13
CA SER A 90 -4.06 -2.18 8.77
C SER A 90 -5.53 -2.62 8.73
N ASP A 91 -5.97 -3.41 9.71
CA ASP A 91 -7.38 -3.84 9.77
C ASP A 91 -8.31 -2.64 10.00
N ALA A 92 -7.98 -1.77 10.95
CA ALA A 92 -8.75 -0.56 11.20
C ALA A 92 -8.78 0.35 9.96
N LEU A 93 -7.66 0.43 9.24
CA LEU A 93 -7.58 1.19 8.01
C LEU A 93 -8.54 0.64 6.94
N MET A 94 -8.58 -0.67 6.76
CA MET A 94 -9.47 -1.29 5.79
C MET A 94 -10.93 -1.02 6.14
N LYS A 95 -11.30 -1.13 7.41
CA LYS A 95 -12.65 -0.82 7.86
C LYS A 95 -13.02 0.64 7.62
N LYS A 96 -12.07 1.55 7.83
CA LYS A 96 -12.28 2.96 7.55
C LYS A 96 -12.51 3.20 6.05
N LEU A 97 -11.75 2.55 5.19
CA LEU A 97 -11.92 2.68 3.74
C LEU A 97 -13.30 2.20 3.30
N LEU A 98 -13.79 1.12 3.89
CA LEU A 98 -15.12 0.59 3.56
C LEU A 98 -16.24 1.54 3.96
N SER A 99 -16.02 2.41 4.94
CA SER A 99 -17.01 3.37 5.41
C SER A 99 -16.96 4.72 4.68
N MET A 100 -16.00 4.89 3.80
CA MET A 100 -15.82 6.14 3.04
C MET A 100 -16.63 6.18 1.76
#